data_0bc0648bfa5dd09c16e340934451e6ce
#
_entry.id   0bc0648bfa5dd09c16e340934451e6ce
#
_cell.length_a   1.000
_cell.length_b   1.000
_cell.length_c   1.000
_cell.angle_alpha   90.00
_cell.angle_beta   90.00
_cell.angle_gamma   90.00
#
_symmetry.space_group_name_H-M   'P 1'
#
loop_
_entity.id
_entity.type
_entity.pdbx_description
1 polymer ?
#
loop_
_entity_poly.entity_id
_entity_poly.type
_entity_poly.pdbx_seq_one_letter_code
_entity_poly.pdbx_strand_id
1 'polypeptide(L)'
;MKRLFTIIQILLCFFLLPASAASLAGCAEPAPPSALTAPEDPNVPGERDNTPHVLVPEQGGSEICGNDDVSICLSHLGDGYFSARFTGDSPKVKLQLTAENSLTYTYDLPVDGEWTIFPVSLGSGHYTLGVYSNIEATMYAEVYGTEFDVSLNDEFGPFLYPNQYVWFTGDTRAIGLAKDLCFAANNDLEAVSFIYNYVVTHVTYDQEEAENVQSGYLPEVDEVLDTGKGICFDYAALMASMLRTQNIPTRLEIGYAGSAYHAWISCYIKEIGWVNGIIQFDGTDWSLMDPTLASNQGDRKLK
;
A
#
# COMPACT_ATOMS: atom_id res chain seq x y z
N MET A 1 55.54 -4.73 21.46
CA MET A 1 54.35 -4.95 22.27
C MET A 1 53.43 -5.96 21.55
N LYS A 2 53.47 -7.22 22.02
CA LYS A 2 52.74 -8.34 21.42
C LYS A 2 51.31 -8.36 21.95
N ARG A 3 50.31 -8.30 21.10
CA ARG A 3 48.88 -8.52 21.47
C ARG A 3 48.58 -10.01 21.37
N LEU A 4 48.17 -10.58 22.49
CA LEU A 4 47.77 -11.95 22.72
C LEU A 4 46.35 -12.16 22.12
N PHE A 5 46.19 -13.11 21.20
CA PHE A 5 44.89 -13.60 20.77
C PHE A 5 44.47 -14.76 21.65
N THR A 6 43.36 -14.60 22.38
CA THR A 6 42.74 -15.66 23.19
C THR A 6 41.72 -16.40 22.31
N ILE A 7 42.03 -17.67 22.01
CA ILE A 7 41.14 -18.61 21.34
C ILE A 7 40.25 -19.24 22.40
N ILE A 8 38.95 -19.04 22.33
CA ILE A 8 37.95 -19.74 23.16
C ILE A 8 37.54 -21.00 22.41
N GLN A 9 37.92 -22.14 22.93
CA GLN A 9 37.56 -23.47 22.49
C GLN A 9 36.22 -23.86 23.12
N ILE A 10 35.15 -23.98 22.30
CA ILE A 10 33.87 -24.48 22.78
C ILE A 10 33.84 -25.99 22.71
N LEU A 11 33.76 -26.60 23.90
CA LEU A 11 33.68 -28.05 24.09
C LEU A 11 32.26 -28.53 23.69
N LEU A 12 32.14 -29.39 22.71
CA LEU A 12 30.86 -30.00 22.29
C LEU A 12 30.64 -31.26 23.15
N CYS A 13 29.75 -31.18 24.13
CA CYS A 13 29.29 -32.35 24.88
C CYS A 13 28.17 -33.07 24.12
N PHE A 14 28.49 -34.25 23.58
CA PHE A 14 27.50 -35.20 23.10
C PHE A 14 26.80 -35.87 24.27
N PHE A 15 25.51 -35.58 24.47
CA PHE A 15 24.62 -36.39 25.29
C PHE A 15 23.83 -37.35 24.39
N LEU A 16 24.13 -38.65 24.51
CA LEU A 16 23.33 -39.75 24.00
C LEU A 16 22.11 -39.92 24.91
N LEU A 17 20.91 -39.63 24.40
CA LEU A 17 19.65 -40.01 25.05
C LEU A 17 18.98 -41.15 24.28
N PRO A 18 18.33 -42.10 24.97
CA PRO A 18 17.76 -43.28 24.31
C PRO A 18 16.50 -42.94 23.52
N ALA A 19 16.35 -43.60 22.36
CA ALA A 19 15.18 -43.53 21.52
C ALA A 19 13.95 -44.13 22.25
N SER A 20 13.05 -43.27 22.70
CA SER A 20 11.67 -43.64 23.02
C SER A 20 10.81 -43.38 21.79
N ALA A 21 10.22 -44.46 21.26
CA ALA A 21 9.23 -44.41 20.20
C ALA A 21 8.01 -43.62 20.68
N ALA A 22 7.90 -42.36 20.29
CA ALA A 22 6.67 -41.59 20.41
C ALA A 22 5.91 -41.75 19.10
N SER A 23 4.69 -42.28 19.25
CA SER A 23 3.68 -42.42 18.21
C SER A 23 3.52 -41.13 17.42
N LEU A 24 3.64 -41.19 16.11
CA LEU A 24 3.27 -40.15 15.15
C LEU A 24 1.76 -39.85 15.32
N ALA A 25 1.45 -38.87 16.18
CA ALA A 25 0.19 -38.15 16.03
C ALA A 25 0.36 -37.30 14.76
N GLY A 26 -0.42 -37.63 13.74
CA GLY A 26 -0.42 -36.91 12.49
C GLY A 26 -0.64 -35.41 12.75
N CYS A 27 0.35 -34.60 12.44
CA CYS A 27 0.12 -33.19 12.17
C CYS A 27 -0.78 -33.15 10.95
N ALA A 28 -2.07 -32.86 11.16
CA ALA A 28 -2.93 -32.46 10.05
C ALA A 28 -2.27 -31.20 9.46
N GLU A 29 -1.93 -31.25 8.17
CA GLU A 29 -1.59 -30.05 7.42
C GLU A 29 -2.71 -29.02 7.68
N PRO A 30 -2.37 -27.73 7.95
CA PRO A 30 -3.40 -26.71 8.01
C PRO A 30 -4.13 -26.74 6.66
N ALA A 31 -5.45 -26.91 6.72
CA ALA A 31 -6.27 -26.84 5.52
C ALA A 31 -5.92 -25.52 4.79
N PRO A 32 -5.80 -25.53 3.46
CA PRO A 32 -5.58 -24.30 2.70
C PRO A 32 -6.68 -23.31 3.10
N PRO A 33 -6.35 -22.01 3.23
CA PRO A 33 -7.34 -20.99 3.58
C PRO A 33 -8.55 -21.18 2.67
N SER A 34 -9.73 -21.23 3.26
CA SER A 34 -10.98 -21.43 2.52
C SER A 34 -10.99 -20.44 1.38
N ALA A 35 -10.99 -20.93 0.15
CA ALA A 35 -11.15 -20.10 -1.03
C ALA A 35 -12.37 -19.22 -0.78
N LEU A 36 -12.17 -17.90 -0.74
CA LEU A 36 -13.27 -16.97 -0.61
C LEU A 36 -14.23 -17.27 -1.75
N THR A 37 -15.46 -17.55 -1.41
CA THR A 37 -16.44 -18.15 -2.30
C THR A 37 -16.66 -17.27 -3.53
N ALA A 38 -16.55 -17.91 -4.71
CA ALA A 38 -17.13 -17.32 -5.92
C ALA A 38 -18.64 -17.12 -5.71
N PRO A 39 -19.27 -16.11 -6.35
CA PRO A 39 -20.70 -15.89 -6.22
C PRO A 39 -21.47 -17.16 -6.59
N GLU A 40 -22.54 -17.46 -5.86
CA GLU A 40 -23.40 -18.62 -6.14
C GLU A 40 -23.99 -18.56 -7.56
N ASP A 41 -24.35 -17.34 -8.02
CA ASP A 41 -24.70 -17.04 -9.41
C ASP A 41 -24.17 -15.64 -9.77
N PRO A 42 -23.17 -15.51 -10.64
CA PRO A 42 -22.61 -14.23 -11.03
C PRO A 42 -23.55 -13.34 -11.85
N ASN A 43 -24.69 -13.86 -12.29
CA ASN A 43 -25.67 -13.10 -13.07
C ASN A 43 -26.81 -12.53 -12.21
N VAL A 44 -26.84 -12.83 -10.93
CA VAL A 44 -27.81 -12.26 -9.98
C VAL A 44 -27.16 -11.12 -9.21
N PRO A 45 -27.79 -9.91 -9.19
CA PRO A 45 -27.23 -8.80 -8.43
C PRO A 45 -27.24 -9.12 -6.93
N GLY A 46 -26.11 -8.84 -6.28
CA GLY A 46 -25.99 -8.93 -4.84
C GLY A 46 -26.74 -7.80 -4.12
N GLU A 47 -26.75 -7.85 -2.79
CA GLU A 47 -27.38 -6.83 -1.94
C GLU A 47 -26.53 -5.56 -1.78
N ARG A 48 -25.21 -5.66 -2.07
CA ARG A 48 -24.28 -4.55 -1.98
C ARG A 48 -24.40 -3.63 -3.19
N ASP A 49 -24.45 -2.29 -2.94
CA ASP A 49 -24.33 -1.32 -4.03
C ASP A 49 -22.92 -1.40 -4.64
N ASN A 50 -22.86 -1.70 -5.94
CA ASN A 50 -21.61 -1.77 -6.72
C ASN A 50 -21.40 -0.55 -7.62
N THR A 51 -22.18 0.53 -7.44
CA THR A 51 -22.01 1.77 -8.19
C THR A 51 -20.64 2.39 -7.88
N PRO A 52 -19.82 2.70 -8.90
CA PRO A 52 -18.52 3.30 -8.66
C PRO A 52 -18.63 4.67 -7.99
N HIS A 53 -17.89 4.87 -6.93
CA HIS A 53 -17.73 6.14 -6.24
C HIS A 53 -16.33 6.68 -6.50
N VAL A 54 -16.18 7.50 -7.55
CA VAL A 54 -14.90 8.05 -7.97
C VAL A 54 -14.72 9.42 -7.35
N LEU A 55 -13.82 9.51 -6.35
CA LEU A 55 -13.38 10.79 -5.82
C LEU A 55 -12.33 11.38 -6.76
N VAL A 56 -12.50 12.64 -7.13
CA VAL A 56 -11.56 13.36 -8.01
C VAL A 56 -10.86 14.43 -7.19
N PRO A 57 -9.55 14.30 -6.94
CA PRO A 57 -8.83 15.31 -6.17
C PRO A 57 -8.64 16.59 -6.99
N GLU A 58 -8.81 17.73 -6.35
CA GLU A 58 -8.44 19.01 -6.92
C GLU A 58 -6.93 19.22 -6.76
N GLN A 59 -6.25 19.56 -7.86
CA GLN A 59 -4.79 19.73 -7.89
C GLN A 59 -4.31 21.12 -7.45
N GLY A 60 -5.22 22.03 -7.18
CA GLY A 60 -4.92 23.41 -6.75
C GLY A 60 -5.90 23.85 -5.67
N GLY A 61 -5.84 25.14 -5.31
CA GLY A 61 -6.73 25.70 -4.31
C GLY A 61 -6.31 27.10 -3.89
N SER A 62 -6.90 27.63 -2.83
CA SER A 62 -6.65 28.97 -2.32
C SER A 62 -5.51 29.03 -1.27
N GLU A 63 -5.20 27.90 -0.63
CA GLU A 63 -4.17 27.83 0.42
C GLU A 63 -2.89 27.22 -0.17
N ILE A 64 -2.10 28.07 -0.84
CA ILE A 64 -0.82 27.67 -1.44
C ILE A 64 0.30 28.34 -0.68
N CYS A 65 1.28 27.56 -0.24
CA CYS A 65 2.57 28.01 0.30
C CYS A 65 3.72 27.47 -0.56
N GLY A 66 4.92 28.03 -0.43
CA GLY A 66 6.07 27.63 -1.22
C GLY A 66 7.08 28.75 -1.43
N ASN A 67 7.90 28.57 -2.47
CA ASN A 67 8.86 29.54 -2.97
C ASN A 67 8.84 29.55 -4.51
N ASP A 68 9.90 30.05 -5.15
CA ASP A 68 9.96 30.15 -6.62
C ASP A 68 9.95 28.76 -7.30
N ASP A 69 10.47 27.72 -6.65
CA ASP A 69 10.64 26.37 -7.19
C ASP A 69 9.60 25.37 -6.68
N VAL A 70 9.03 25.62 -5.49
CA VAL A 70 8.12 24.68 -4.79
C VAL A 70 6.77 25.33 -4.57
N SER A 71 5.71 24.63 -4.88
CA SER A 71 4.34 25.00 -4.50
C SER A 71 3.66 23.83 -3.77
N ILE A 72 3.09 24.11 -2.60
CA ILE A 72 2.31 23.14 -1.79
C ILE A 72 0.91 23.72 -1.61
N CYS A 73 -0.12 22.96 -2.01
CA CYS A 73 -1.51 23.33 -1.78
C CYS A 73 -2.08 22.56 -0.60
N LEU A 74 -2.51 23.27 0.43
CA LEU A 74 -3.04 22.71 1.68
C LEU A 74 -4.58 22.83 1.78
N SER A 75 -5.27 23.27 0.71
CA SER A 75 -6.72 23.52 0.71
C SER A 75 -7.56 22.28 1.00
N HIS A 76 -7.01 21.08 0.80
CA HIS A 76 -7.73 19.81 0.84
C HIS A 76 -7.29 18.89 1.99
N LEU A 77 -6.61 19.45 3.01
CA LEU A 77 -6.20 18.68 4.18
C LEU A 77 -7.38 18.00 4.90
N GLY A 78 -8.54 18.68 4.94
CA GLY A 78 -9.76 18.11 5.52
C GLY A 78 -10.29 16.91 4.75
N ASP A 79 -10.02 16.80 3.45
CA ASP A 79 -10.41 15.68 2.59
C ASP A 79 -9.40 14.53 2.65
N GLY A 80 -8.24 14.75 3.30
CA GLY A 80 -7.25 13.71 3.55
C GLY A 80 -6.06 13.72 2.60
N TYR A 81 -5.86 14.82 1.83
CA TYR A 81 -4.72 14.96 0.94
C TYR A 81 -4.22 16.41 0.84
N PHE A 82 -3.03 16.55 0.31
CA PHE A 82 -2.48 17.81 -0.19
C PHE A 82 -1.87 17.57 -1.58
N SER A 83 -1.58 18.65 -2.30
CA SER A 83 -0.86 18.54 -3.56
C SER A 83 0.43 19.37 -3.52
N ALA A 84 1.44 18.89 -4.26
CA ALA A 84 2.71 19.57 -4.39
C ALA A 84 3.20 19.51 -5.83
N ARG A 85 3.98 20.52 -6.23
CA ARG A 85 4.71 20.53 -7.50
C ARG A 85 6.08 21.19 -7.34
N PHE A 86 6.99 20.80 -8.21
CA PHE A 86 8.33 21.36 -8.30
C PHE A 86 8.58 21.88 -9.71
N THR A 87 9.04 23.14 -9.81
CA THR A 87 9.31 23.83 -11.10
C THR A 87 10.76 24.27 -11.24
N GLY A 88 11.60 23.94 -10.23
CA GLY A 88 13.02 24.29 -10.25
C GLY A 88 13.86 23.34 -11.10
N ASP A 89 15.17 23.60 -11.14
CA ASP A 89 16.14 22.78 -11.88
C ASP A 89 16.82 21.78 -10.93
N SER A 90 16.30 20.56 -10.90
CA SER A 90 16.88 19.44 -10.15
C SER A 90 16.57 18.10 -10.83
N PRO A 91 17.53 17.16 -10.90
CA PRO A 91 17.28 15.85 -11.52
C PRO A 91 16.34 14.95 -10.70
N LYS A 92 16.27 15.18 -9.37
CA LYS A 92 15.44 14.42 -8.43
C LYS A 92 15.05 15.28 -7.24
N VAL A 93 13.81 15.17 -6.81
CA VAL A 93 13.30 15.87 -5.63
C VAL A 93 12.58 14.85 -4.73
N LYS A 94 12.84 14.96 -3.43
CA LYS A 94 12.14 14.18 -2.40
C LYS A 94 11.22 15.11 -1.61
N LEU A 95 10.05 14.58 -1.26
CA LEU A 95 9.13 15.20 -0.33
C LEU A 95 9.04 14.31 0.90
N GLN A 96 9.27 14.87 2.08
CA GLN A 96 9.12 14.18 3.36
C GLN A 96 7.97 14.76 4.14
N LEU A 97 7.05 13.90 4.56
CA LEU A 97 5.93 14.23 5.42
C LEU A 97 6.12 13.52 6.76
N THR A 98 6.28 14.27 7.83
CA THR A 98 6.51 13.77 9.18
C THR A 98 5.35 14.14 10.09
N ALA A 99 4.74 13.17 10.73
CA ALA A 99 3.71 13.42 11.74
C ALA A 99 4.30 13.62 13.14
N GLU A 100 3.51 14.11 14.07
CA GLU A 100 3.90 14.38 15.46
C GLU A 100 4.52 13.16 16.16
N ASN A 101 4.10 11.93 15.82
CA ASN A 101 4.67 10.69 16.35
C ASN A 101 6.05 10.34 15.78
N SER A 102 6.67 11.25 15.00
CA SER A 102 7.98 11.12 14.35
C SER A 102 8.03 10.04 13.24
N LEU A 103 6.88 9.55 12.76
CA LEU A 103 6.85 8.71 11.57
C LEU A 103 6.94 9.60 10.33
N THR A 104 7.91 9.30 9.46
CA THR A 104 8.19 10.06 8.24
C THR A 104 7.93 9.21 7.01
N TYR A 105 7.10 9.71 6.12
CA TYR A 105 6.95 9.19 4.76
C TYR A 105 7.83 9.99 3.80
N THR A 106 8.52 9.31 2.92
CA THR A 106 9.34 9.92 1.86
C THR A 106 8.78 9.54 0.50
N TYR A 107 8.45 10.55 -0.27
CA TYR A 107 7.93 10.43 -1.63
C TYR A 107 8.95 10.99 -2.64
N ASP A 108 8.87 10.52 -3.88
CA ASP A 108 9.48 11.20 -5.01
C ASP A 108 8.52 12.29 -5.51
N LEU A 109 8.97 13.55 -5.52
CA LEU A 109 8.21 14.63 -6.12
C LEU A 109 8.64 14.78 -7.59
N PRO A 110 7.74 14.55 -8.58
CA PRO A 110 8.07 14.74 -9.98
C PRO A 110 8.61 16.14 -10.28
N VAL A 111 9.51 16.21 -11.26
CA VAL A 111 10.17 17.46 -11.66
C VAL A 111 9.63 17.99 -13.01
N ASP A 112 8.41 17.59 -13.35
CA ASP A 112 7.69 17.94 -14.57
C ASP A 112 6.88 19.26 -14.47
N GLY A 113 6.80 19.83 -13.25
CA GLY A 113 6.02 21.02 -12.96
C GLY A 113 4.54 20.80 -12.72
N GLU A 114 4.07 19.54 -12.81
CA GLU A 114 2.68 19.18 -12.59
C GLU A 114 2.38 18.94 -11.11
N TRP A 115 1.10 19.10 -10.75
CA TRP A 115 0.66 18.83 -9.39
C TRP A 115 0.55 17.33 -9.12
N THR A 116 1.14 16.87 -8.03
CA THR A 116 1.05 15.49 -7.54
C THR A 116 0.30 15.47 -6.21
N ILE A 117 -0.58 14.48 -6.05
CA ILE A 117 -1.43 14.31 -4.85
C ILE A 117 -0.74 13.38 -3.86
N PHE A 118 -0.69 13.79 -2.60
CA PHE A 118 -0.10 13.06 -1.48
C PHE A 118 -1.11 12.90 -0.35
N PRO A 119 -1.28 11.70 0.22
CA PRO A 119 -2.23 11.46 1.30
C PRO A 119 -1.67 11.88 2.66
N VAL A 120 -2.55 12.33 3.57
CA VAL A 120 -2.23 12.53 5.00
C VAL A 120 -2.60 11.28 5.81
N SER A 121 -1.96 10.16 5.48
CA SER A 121 -2.33 8.81 5.92
C SER A 121 -2.22 8.54 7.43
N LEU A 122 -1.62 9.45 8.21
CA LEU A 122 -1.45 9.31 9.65
C LEU A 122 -2.58 9.97 10.46
N GLY A 123 -3.62 10.46 9.77
CA GLY A 123 -4.81 11.02 10.40
C GLY A 123 -4.70 12.49 10.79
N SER A 124 -5.61 12.94 11.64
CA SER A 124 -5.58 14.31 12.18
C SER A 124 -4.41 14.50 13.12
N GLY A 125 -3.79 15.68 13.09
CA GLY A 125 -2.65 16.02 13.94
C GLY A 125 -1.71 17.03 13.29
N HIS A 126 -0.57 17.26 13.91
CA HIS A 126 0.47 18.17 13.43
C HIS A 126 1.45 17.46 12.50
N TYR A 127 1.81 18.14 11.40
CA TYR A 127 2.71 17.63 10.38
C TYR A 127 3.80 18.64 10.03
N THR A 128 5.00 18.12 9.78
CA THR A 128 6.09 18.86 9.16
C THR A 128 6.32 18.30 7.76
N LEU A 129 6.45 19.19 6.77
CA LEU A 129 6.74 18.83 5.39
C LEU A 129 8.05 19.49 4.97
N GLY A 130 8.96 18.69 4.40
CA GLY A 130 10.21 19.15 3.82
C GLY A 130 10.33 18.71 2.36
N VAL A 131 10.81 19.61 1.49
CA VAL A 131 11.14 19.33 0.09
C VAL A 131 12.64 19.42 -0.08
N TYR A 132 13.24 18.40 -0.66
CA TYR A 132 14.69 18.21 -0.75
C TYR A 132 15.11 17.99 -2.20
N SER A 133 15.97 18.86 -2.70
CA SER A 133 16.56 18.76 -4.03
C SER A 133 17.84 17.94 -4.00
N ASN A 134 18.05 17.07 -4.97
CA ASN A 134 19.27 16.29 -5.10
C ASN A 134 20.44 17.18 -5.50
N ILE A 135 21.54 17.11 -4.76
CA ILE A 135 22.78 17.84 -5.05
C ILE A 135 23.75 16.93 -5.82
N GLU A 136 24.01 15.74 -5.28
CA GLU A 136 24.97 14.79 -5.85
C GLU A 136 24.71 13.39 -5.28
N ALA A 137 24.64 12.38 -6.12
CA ALA A 137 24.44 10.98 -5.73
C ALA A 137 23.23 10.81 -4.77
N THR A 138 23.49 10.51 -3.50
CA THR A 138 22.45 10.35 -2.44
C THR A 138 22.34 11.57 -1.51
N MET A 139 23.02 12.66 -1.82
CA MET A 139 22.96 13.88 -1.02
C MET A 139 21.83 14.80 -1.49
N TYR A 140 21.06 15.27 -0.54
CA TYR A 140 19.94 16.17 -0.76
C TYR A 140 20.08 17.40 0.15
N ALA A 141 19.64 18.56 -0.34
CA ALA A 141 19.47 19.77 0.48
C ALA A 141 17.99 20.13 0.57
N GLU A 142 17.57 20.59 1.74
CA GLU A 142 16.25 21.16 1.89
C GLU A 142 16.16 22.48 1.10
N VAL A 143 15.14 22.55 0.24
CA VAL A 143 14.84 23.73 -0.57
C VAL A 143 13.58 24.45 -0.11
N TYR A 144 12.72 23.74 0.61
CA TYR A 144 11.54 24.32 1.23
C TYR A 144 11.07 23.45 2.42
N GLY A 145 10.58 24.09 3.47
CA GLY A 145 9.98 23.43 4.64
C GLY A 145 8.78 24.21 5.15
N THR A 146 7.77 23.51 5.63
CA THR A 146 6.57 24.09 6.25
C THR A 146 5.99 23.12 7.27
N GLU A 147 5.12 23.63 8.13
CA GLU A 147 4.36 22.84 9.09
C GLU A 147 2.88 23.23 9.02
N PHE A 148 2.00 22.30 9.31
CA PHE A 148 0.56 22.52 9.29
C PHE A 148 -0.17 21.51 10.17
N ASP A 149 -1.39 21.88 10.56
CA ASP A 149 -2.30 21.01 11.31
C ASP A 149 -3.36 20.42 10.37
N VAL A 150 -3.64 19.13 10.54
CA VAL A 150 -4.68 18.41 9.81
C VAL A 150 -5.84 18.12 10.74
N SER A 151 -7.04 18.44 10.28
CA SER A 151 -8.31 18.02 10.88
C SER A 151 -9.15 17.36 9.78
N LEU A 152 -9.15 16.03 9.74
CA LEU A 152 -9.89 15.27 8.73
C LEU A 152 -11.39 15.42 8.94
N ASN A 153 -12.13 15.70 7.86
CA ASN A 153 -13.58 15.63 7.80
C ASN A 153 -14.08 14.18 7.85
N ASP A 154 -13.32 13.28 7.23
CA ASP A 154 -13.55 11.83 7.21
C ASP A 154 -12.19 11.13 7.38
N GLU A 155 -12.07 10.26 8.38
CA GLU A 155 -10.86 9.48 8.63
C GLU A 155 -10.47 8.55 7.48
N PHE A 156 -11.41 8.23 6.60
CA PHE A 156 -11.20 7.40 5.42
C PHE A 156 -10.78 8.16 4.16
N GLY A 157 -10.88 9.49 4.14
CA GLY A 157 -10.50 10.32 3.00
C GLY A 157 -9.14 9.96 2.41
N PRO A 158 -8.04 9.87 3.21
CA PRO A 158 -6.71 9.51 2.72
C PRO A 158 -6.65 8.14 1.99
N PHE A 159 -7.62 7.26 2.23
CA PHE A 159 -7.69 5.88 1.74
C PHE A 159 -8.77 5.66 0.69
N LEU A 160 -9.45 6.72 0.28
CA LEU A 160 -10.49 6.73 -0.77
C LEU A 160 -10.08 7.59 -1.96
N TYR A 161 -9.41 8.73 -1.73
CA TYR A 161 -8.90 9.57 -2.79
C TYR A 161 -7.73 8.92 -3.54
N PRO A 162 -7.63 9.09 -4.89
CA PRO A 162 -6.43 8.75 -5.62
C PRO A 162 -5.25 9.60 -5.15
N ASN A 163 -4.07 9.03 -5.24
CA ASN A 163 -2.81 9.68 -4.87
C ASN A 163 -1.66 9.13 -5.72
N GLN A 164 -0.43 9.60 -5.50
CA GLN A 164 0.73 9.22 -6.30
C GLN A 164 0.87 7.70 -6.52
N TYR A 165 0.58 6.88 -5.50
CA TYR A 165 0.80 5.42 -5.57
C TYR A 165 -0.43 4.61 -5.99
N VAL A 166 -1.60 5.21 -5.89
CA VAL A 166 -2.88 4.60 -6.28
C VAL A 166 -3.61 5.63 -7.11
N TRP A 167 -3.23 5.72 -8.39
CA TRP A 167 -3.79 6.71 -9.29
C TRP A 167 -4.91 6.13 -10.14
N PHE A 168 -6.03 6.82 -10.17
CA PHE A 168 -7.18 6.53 -11.02
C PHE A 168 -8.00 7.79 -11.28
N THR A 169 -8.73 7.78 -12.38
CA THR A 169 -9.69 8.82 -12.77
C THR A 169 -11.00 8.17 -13.20
N GLY A 170 -12.03 8.95 -13.50
CA GLY A 170 -13.30 8.41 -13.99
C GLY A 170 -13.19 7.60 -15.29
N ASP A 171 -12.11 7.79 -16.07
CA ASP A 171 -11.87 7.10 -17.34
C ASP A 171 -11.00 5.83 -17.16
N THR A 172 -10.50 5.54 -15.96
CA THR A 172 -9.70 4.35 -15.68
C THR A 172 -10.53 3.08 -15.84
N ARG A 173 -10.11 2.16 -16.71
CA ARG A 173 -10.88 0.94 -17.05
C ARG A 173 -11.06 -0.02 -15.89
N ALA A 174 -10.08 -0.04 -14.97
CA ALA A 174 -10.17 -0.83 -13.74
C ALA A 174 -11.44 -0.55 -12.93
N ILE A 175 -12.01 0.67 -13.03
CA ILE A 175 -13.25 1.05 -12.32
C ILE A 175 -14.47 0.33 -12.88
N GLY A 176 -14.60 0.30 -14.20
CA GLY A 176 -15.68 -0.44 -14.85
C GLY A 176 -15.62 -1.93 -14.53
N LEU A 177 -14.41 -2.47 -14.57
CA LEU A 177 -14.16 -3.86 -14.21
C LEU A 177 -14.51 -4.15 -12.73
N ALA A 178 -14.12 -3.27 -11.80
CA ALA A 178 -14.47 -3.43 -10.38
C ALA A 178 -15.98 -3.45 -10.16
N LYS A 179 -16.73 -2.56 -10.85
CA LYS A 179 -18.19 -2.57 -10.84
C LYS A 179 -18.75 -3.92 -11.27
N ASP A 180 -18.25 -4.46 -12.39
CA ASP A 180 -18.75 -5.72 -12.96
C ASP A 180 -18.42 -6.91 -12.04
N LEU A 181 -17.21 -6.95 -11.48
CA LEU A 181 -16.78 -7.97 -10.54
C LEU A 181 -17.64 -7.97 -9.26
N CYS A 182 -17.99 -6.78 -8.76
CA CYS A 182 -18.77 -6.64 -7.53
C CYS A 182 -20.29 -6.73 -7.74
N PHE A 183 -20.76 -7.03 -8.97
CA PHE A 183 -22.19 -7.06 -9.29
C PHE A 183 -22.98 -8.04 -8.41
N ALA A 184 -22.43 -9.19 -8.12
CA ALA A 184 -23.07 -10.23 -7.31
C ALA A 184 -22.66 -10.19 -5.81
N ALA A 185 -21.92 -9.17 -5.38
CA ALA A 185 -21.48 -9.07 -3.99
C ALA A 185 -22.61 -8.66 -3.05
N ASN A 186 -22.76 -9.36 -1.92
CA ASN A 186 -23.75 -9.05 -0.90
C ASN A 186 -23.19 -8.11 0.19
N ASN A 187 -21.88 -8.03 0.33
CA ASN A 187 -21.18 -7.26 1.36
C ASN A 187 -19.77 -6.88 0.90
N ASP A 188 -19.07 -6.04 1.70
CA ASP A 188 -17.72 -5.57 1.38
C ASP A 188 -16.69 -6.72 1.31
N LEU A 189 -16.83 -7.74 2.15
CA LEU A 189 -15.93 -8.88 2.16
C LEU A 189 -15.99 -9.69 0.86
N GLU A 190 -17.20 -9.90 0.33
CA GLU A 190 -17.38 -10.55 -0.97
C GLU A 190 -16.81 -9.70 -2.10
N ALA A 191 -17.01 -8.37 -2.07
CA ALA A 191 -16.44 -7.46 -3.05
C ALA A 191 -14.89 -7.51 -3.06
N VAL A 192 -14.27 -7.48 -1.87
CA VAL A 192 -12.82 -7.67 -1.73
C VAL A 192 -12.39 -9.01 -2.32
N SER A 193 -13.13 -10.08 -2.04
CA SER A 193 -12.82 -11.43 -2.51
C SER A 193 -12.89 -11.55 -4.03
N PHE A 194 -13.90 -10.96 -4.65
CA PHE A 194 -14.07 -11.03 -6.10
C PHE A 194 -12.98 -10.25 -6.84
N ILE A 195 -12.63 -9.05 -6.34
CA ILE A 195 -11.53 -8.26 -6.88
C ILE A 195 -10.21 -9.00 -6.70
N TYR A 196 -9.94 -9.53 -5.50
CA TYR A 196 -8.75 -10.32 -5.23
C TYR A 196 -8.61 -11.51 -6.19
N ASN A 197 -9.64 -12.36 -6.26
CA ASN A 197 -9.62 -13.54 -7.11
C ASN A 197 -9.37 -13.19 -8.58
N TYR A 198 -9.99 -12.11 -9.06
CA TYR A 198 -9.73 -11.64 -10.41
C TYR A 198 -8.26 -11.29 -10.61
N VAL A 199 -7.70 -10.43 -9.76
CA VAL A 199 -6.34 -9.93 -9.95
C VAL A 199 -5.31 -11.06 -9.87
N VAL A 200 -5.40 -11.94 -8.86
CA VAL A 200 -4.43 -13.05 -8.70
C VAL A 200 -4.54 -14.13 -9.78
N THR A 201 -5.68 -14.22 -10.49
CA THR A 201 -5.86 -15.19 -11.57
C THR A 201 -5.61 -14.63 -12.96
N HIS A 202 -5.65 -13.30 -13.14
CA HIS A 202 -5.50 -12.66 -14.44
C HIS A 202 -4.19 -11.87 -14.59
N VAL A 203 -3.54 -11.54 -13.48
CA VAL A 203 -2.23 -10.88 -13.50
C VAL A 203 -1.17 -11.90 -13.12
N THR A 204 -0.12 -12.01 -13.92
CA THR A 204 1.05 -12.85 -13.67
C THR A 204 2.17 -12.01 -13.09
N TYR A 205 2.85 -12.52 -12.05
CA TYR A 205 3.97 -11.80 -11.45
C TYR A 205 5.13 -11.66 -12.43
N ASP A 206 5.60 -10.43 -12.63
CA ASP A 206 6.73 -10.12 -13.51
C ASP A 206 8.03 -10.13 -12.73
N GLN A 207 8.70 -11.30 -12.77
CA GLN A 207 9.97 -11.49 -12.06
C GLN A 207 11.08 -10.63 -12.65
N GLU A 208 11.09 -10.44 -13.98
CA GLU A 208 12.12 -9.65 -14.66
C GLU A 208 11.99 -8.16 -14.28
N GLU A 209 10.78 -7.64 -14.24
CA GLU A 209 10.52 -6.28 -13.78
C GLU A 209 10.88 -6.12 -12.30
N ALA A 210 10.49 -7.05 -11.44
CA ALA A 210 10.80 -7.02 -10.01
C ALA A 210 12.30 -6.93 -9.70
N GLU A 211 13.14 -7.59 -10.53
CA GLU A 211 14.60 -7.56 -10.39
C GLU A 211 15.23 -6.27 -10.95
N ASN A 212 14.55 -5.56 -11.86
CA ASN A 212 15.11 -4.43 -12.59
C ASN A 212 14.40 -3.09 -12.35
N VAL A 213 13.30 -3.08 -11.58
CA VAL A 213 12.50 -1.89 -11.32
C VAL A 213 13.37 -0.75 -10.75
N GLN A 214 13.21 0.44 -11.32
CA GLN A 214 13.98 1.60 -10.93
C GLN A 214 13.32 2.36 -9.78
N SER A 215 14.15 3.08 -9.01
CA SER A 215 13.62 3.99 -7.98
C SER A 215 12.75 5.07 -8.63
N GLY A 216 11.57 5.31 -8.06
CA GLY A 216 10.58 6.26 -8.57
C GLY A 216 9.56 5.63 -9.52
N TYR A 217 9.59 4.30 -9.69
CA TYR A 217 8.53 3.58 -10.39
C TYR A 217 7.16 3.84 -9.76
N LEU A 218 6.16 4.09 -10.59
CA LEU A 218 4.76 4.26 -10.20
C LEU A 218 3.88 3.32 -11.05
N PRO A 219 2.95 2.59 -10.43
CA PRO A 219 2.05 1.70 -11.15
C PRO A 219 1.08 2.43 -12.08
N GLU A 220 0.89 1.88 -13.28
CA GLU A 220 -0.14 2.30 -14.23
C GLU A 220 -1.22 1.20 -14.31
N VAL A 221 -2.32 1.38 -13.57
CA VAL A 221 -3.31 0.31 -13.35
C VAL A 221 -3.95 -0.23 -14.63
N ASP A 222 -4.14 0.60 -15.65
CA ASP A 222 -4.69 0.16 -16.93
C ASP A 222 -3.66 -0.59 -17.79
N GLU A 223 -2.36 -0.30 -17.64
CA GLU A 223 -1.28 -1.06 -18.28
C GLU A 223 -1.19 -2.47 -17.68
N VAL A 224 -1.35 -2.60 -16.35
CA VAL A 224 -1.42 -3.92 -15.69
C VAL A 224 -2.56 -4.76 -16.26
N LEU A 225 -3.72 -4.16 -16.52
CA LEU A 225 -4.85 -4.85 -17.16
C LEU A 225 -4.55 -5.25 -18.62
N ASP A 226 -3.83 -4.42 -19.37
CA ASP A 226 -3.49 -4.69 -20.77
C ASP A 226 -2.45 -5.79 -20.92
N THR A 227 -1.42 -5.76 -20.09
CA THR A 227 -0.31 -6.71 -20.14
C THR A 227 -0.61 -8.02 -19.44
N GLY A 228 -1.52 -8.00 -18.45
CA GLY A 228 -1.74 -9.09 -17.53
C GLY A 228 -0.50 -9.44 -16.72
N LYS A 229 0.38 -8.46 -16.46
CA LYS A 229 1.64 -8.63 -15.72
C LYS A 229 1.87 -7.44 -14.78
N GLY A 230 2.65 -7.69 -13.72
CA GLY A 230 3.08 -6.65 -12.81
C GLY A 230 3.84 -7.20 -11.61
N ILE A 231 4.46 -6.30 -10.85
CA ILE A 231 5.12 -6.60 -9.58
C ILE A 231 4.16 -6.41 -8.39
N CYS A 232 4.60 -6.67 -7.18
CA CYS A 232 3.76 -6.52 -5.98
C CYS A 232 3.13 -5.13 -5.85
N PHE A 233 3.81 -4.08 -6.31
CA PHE A 233 3.32 -2.72 -6.27
C PHE A 233 2.15 -2.51 -7.26
N ASP A 234 2.22 -3.11 -8.45
CA ASP A 234 1.15 -3.06 -9.46
C ASP A 234 -0.11 -3.78 -9.00
N TYR A 235 0.05 -4.96 -8.43
CA TYR A 235 -1.06 -5.71 -7.82
C TYR A 235 -1.75 -4.88 -6.73
N ALA A 236 -0.95 -4.30 -5.83
CA ALA A 236 -1.47 -3.49 -4.73
C ALA A 236 -2.19 -2.23 -5.22
N ALA A 237 -1.63 -1.53 -6.22
CA ALA A 237 -2.22 -0.32 -6.80
C ALA A 237 -3.51 -0.62 -7.57
N LEU A 238 -3.53 -1.67 -8.39
CA LEU A 238 -4.71 -2.11 -9.13
C LEU A 238 -5.85 -2.48 -8.18
N MET A 239 -5.58 -3.32 -7.18
CA MET A 239 -6.59 -3.70 -6.19
C MET A 239 -7.09 -2.50 -5.38
N ALA A 240 -6.17 -1.62 -4.92
CA ALA A 240 -6.56 -0.44 -4.16
C ALA A 240 -7.42 0.51 -5.00
N SER A 241 -7.12 0.70 -6.28
CA SER A 241 -7.94 1.51 -7.19
C SER A 241 -9.36 0.95 -7.34
N MET A 242 -9.47 -0.36 -7.55
CA MET A 242 -10.75 -1.04 -7.65
C MET A 242 -11.56 -0.93 -6.35
N LEU A 243 -10.94 -1.19 -5.20
CA LEU A 243 -11.61 -1.18 -3.90
C LEU A 243 -12.04 0.23 -3.48
N ARG A 244 -11.18 1.24 -3.67
CA ARG A 244 -11.52 2.64 -3.36
C ARG A 244 -12.74 3.11 -4.15
N THR A 245 -12.83 2.76 -5.42
CA THR A 245 -13.99 3.11 -6.26
C THR A 245 -15.25 2.30 -5.93
N GLN A 246 -15.11 1.22 -5.19
CA GLN A 246 -16.20 0.49 -4.55
C GLN A 246 -16.52 1.00 -3.12
N ASN A 247 -16.01 2.20 -2.78
CA ASN A 247 -16.19 2.83 -1.48
C ASN A 247 -15.68 1.98 -0.31
N ILE A 248 -14.63 1.18 -0.55
CA ILE A 248 -13.91 0.40 0.46
C ILE A 248 -12.58 1.09 0.74
N PRO A 249 -12.42 1.75 1.91
CA PRO A 249 -11.18 2.44 2.26
C PRO A 249 -10.00 1.47 2.23
N THR A 250 -8.98 1.78 1.41
CA THR A 250 -7.87 0.87 1.16
C THR A 250 -6.53 1.59 1.26
N ARG A 251 -5.66 1.11 2.14
CA ARG A 251 -4.26 1.49 2.26
C ARG A 251 -3.43 0.68 1.30
N LEU A 252 -2.52 1.35 0.60
CA LEU A 252 -1.36 0.70 -0.01
C LEU A 252 -0.18 0.91 0.94
N GLU A 253 0.43 -0.17 1.35
CA GLU A 253 1.52 -0.20 2.32
C GLU A 253 2.77 -0.79 1.66
N ILE A 254 3.93 -0.19 1.93
CA ILE A 254 5.21 -0.61 1.40
C ILE A 254 6.18 -0.82 2.56
N GLY A 255 6.86 -1.95 2.59
CA GLY A 255 7.77 -2.28 3.69
C GLY A 255 8.46 -3.62 3.52
N TYR A 256 9.00 -4.12 4.62
CA TYR A 256 9.64 -5.42 4.65
C TYR A 256 8.72 -6.51 5.22
N ALA A 257 8.43 -7.52 4.40
CA ALA A 257 7.83 -8.78 4.85
C ALA A 257 8.95 -9.81 5.01
N GLY A 258 9.43 -10.00 6.24
CA GLY A 258 10.64 -10.76 6.51
C GLY A 258 11.88 -10.07 5.94
N SER A 259 12.55 -10.67 4.93
CA SER A 259 13.70 -10.09 4.25
C SER A 259 13.37 -9.43 2.91
N ALA A 260 12.17 -9.63 2.38
CA ALA A 260 11.75 -9.10 1.09
C ALA A 260 11.07 -7.73 1.25
N TYR A 261 11.42 -6.79 0.37
CA TYR A 261 10.76 -5.50 0.25
C TYR A 261 9.51 -5.68 -0.61
N HIS A 262 8.36 -5.33 -0.05
CA HIS A 262 7.06 -5.66 -0.61
C HIS A 262 6.10 -4.48 -0.56
N ALA A 263 5.10 -4.52 -1.46
CA ALA A 263 3.88 -3.74 -1.37
C ALA A 263 2.69 -4.67 -1.15
N TRP A 264 1.75 -4.23 -0.29
CA TRP A 264 0.49 -4.95 0.00
C TRP A 264 -0.62 -3.95 0.28
N ILE A 265 -1.84 -4.45 0.48
CA ILE A 265 -2.97 -3.61 0.87
C ILE A 265 -3.59 -4.04 2.18
N SER A 266 -4.21 -3.07 2.85
CA SER A 266 -5.11 -3.26 3.99
C SER A 266 -6.42 -2.56 3.69
N CYS A 267 -7.57 -3.21 3.96
CA CYS A 267 -8.89 -2.65 3.70
C CYS A 267 -9.67 -2.44 4.98
N TYR A 268 -10.54 -1.44 4.99
CA TYR A 268 -11.52 -1.27 6.05
C TYR A 268 -12.85 -1.90 5.64
N ILE A 269 -13.30 -2.88 6.41
CA ILE A 269 -14.58 -3.54 6.24
C ILE A 269 -15.48 -3.12 7.39
N LYS A 270 -16.62 -2.53 7.07
CA LYS A 270 -17.49 -1.84 8.03
C LYS A 270 -17.83 -2.68 9.28
N GLU A 271 -18.06 -3.98 9.11
CA GLU A 271 -18.45 -4.89 10.18
C GLU A 271 -17.26 -5.46 10.97
N ILE A 272 -16.03 -5.32 10.44
CA ILE A 272 -14.81 -5.96 10.97
C ILE A 272 -13.79 -4.91 11.44
N GLY A 273 -13.72 -3.75 10.77
CA GLY A 273 -12.65 -2.77 10.94
C GLY A 273 -11.53 -2.94 9.92
N TRP A 274 -10.31 -2.46 10.24
CA TRP A 274 -9.15 -2.61 9.39
C TRP A 274 -8.67 -4.07 9.35
N VAL A 275 -8.64 -4.63 8.17
CA VAL A 275 -8.07 -5.94 7.90
C VAL A 275 -6.72 -5.73 7.24
N ASN A 276 -5.65 -6.05 7.98
CA ASN A 276 -4.28 -5.76 7.60
C ASN A 276 -3.66 -6.91 6.81
N GLY A 277 -2.86 -6.56 5.80
CA GLY A 277 -2.09 -7.55 5.03
C GLY A 277 -2.96 -8.53 4.25
N ILE A 278 -4.10 -8.06 3.75
CA ILE A 278 -5.08 -8.92 3.03
C ILE A 278 -4.41 -9.69 1.90
N ILE A 279 -3.36 -9.13 1.29
CA ILE A 279 -2.70 -9.70 0.13
C ILE A 279 -1.22 -9.71 0.41
N GLN A 280 -0.66 -10.88 0.64
CA GLN A 280 0.78 -11.09 0.73
C GLN A 280 1.23 -12.06 -0.36
N PHE A 281 2.31 -11.69 -1.03
CA PHE A 281 3.06 -12.58 -1.91
C PHE A 281 4.26 -13.10 -1.12
N ASP A 282 4.38 -14.42 -0.97
CA ASP A 282 5.48 -15.02 -0.20
C ASP A 282 6.73 -15.32 -1.05
N GLY A 283 6.72 -14.90 -2.33
CA GLY A 283 7.75 -15.18 -3.32
C GLY A 283 7.38 -16.31 -4.28
N THR A 284 6.32 -17.04 -3.99
CA THR A 284 5.81 -18.16 -4.79
C THR A 284 4.31 -18.07 -5.00
N ASP A 285 3.57 -17.73 -3.94
CA ASP A 285 2.11 -17.72 -3.94
C ASP A 285 1.53 -16.45 -3.30
N TRP A 286 0.35 -16.06 -3.79
CA TRP A 286 -0.46 -15.01 -3.19
C TRP A 286 -1.36 -15.62 -2.11
N SER A 287 -1.35 -15.04 -0.93
CA SER A 287 -2.25 -15.42 0.14
C SER A 287 -3.19 -14.28 0.52
N LEU A 288 -4.47 -14.62 0.67
CA LEU A 288 -5.46 -13.76 1.30
C LEU A 288 -5.52 -14.15 2.78
N MET A 289 -5.26 -13.19 3.68
CA MET A 289 -5.47 -13.45 5.11
C MET A 289 -6.98 -13.53 5.39
N ASP A 290 -7.39 -14.55 6.16
CA ASP A 290 -8.76 -14.63 6.66
C ASP A 290 -9.04 -13.39 7.55
N PRO A 291 -10.05 -12.57 7.21
CA PRO A 291 -10.38 -11.37 7.97
C PRO A 291 -10.75 -11.67 9.42
N THR A 292 -11.30 -12.85 9.70
CA THR A 292 -11.62 -13.28 11.07
C THR A 292 -10.39 -13.60 11.89
N LEU A 293 -9.32 -14.10 11.27
CA LEU A 293 -8.02 -14.28 11.91
C LEU A 293 -7.29 -12.95 12.10
N ALA A 294 -7.42 -12.02 11.17
CA ALA A 294 -6.83 -10.68 11.27
C ALA A 294 -7.48 -9.87 12.40
N SER A 295 -8.80 -9.95 12.59
CA SER A 295 -9.52 -9.25 13.66
C SER A 295 -9.15 -9.75 15.06
N ASN A 296 -8.68 -11.00 15.19
CA ASN A 296 -8.25 -11.59 16.45
C ASN A 296 -6.75 -11.35 16.76
N GLN A 297 -5.98 -10.82 15.82
CA GLN A 297 -4.59 -10.44 16.04
C GLN A 297 -4.48 -8.98 16.44
N GLY A 298 -5.19 -8.57 17.51
CA GLY A 298 -5.11 -7.22 18.05
C GLY A 298 -3.67 -6.69 18.07
N ASP A 299 -3.49 -5.50 17.49
CA ASP A 299 -2.32 -4.59 17.60
C ASP A 299 -0.93 -5.26 17.76
N ARG A 300 -0.53 -6.15 16.88
CA ARG A 300 0.90 -6.41 16.68
C ARG A 300 1.47 -5.29 15.82
N LYS A 301 1.93 -4.23 16.49
CA LYS A 301 2.79 -3.22 15.89
C LYS A 301 3.91 -3.93 15.15
N LEU A 302 3.91 -3.84 13.84
CA LEU A 302 5.07 -4.12 13.02
C LEU A 302 6.18 -3.16 13.49
N LYS A 303 7.28 -3.72 14.01
CA LYS A 303 8.47 -2.96 14.38
C LYS A 303 9.36 -2.80 13.18
#